data_c35438406f0741edb25ba1a7513c5d7f
#
_entry.id   c35438406f0741edb25ba1a7513c5d7f
#
_cell.length_a   1.000
_cell.length_b   1.000
_cell.length_c   1.000
_cell.angle_alpha   90.00
_cell.angle_beta   90.00
_cell.angle_gamma   90.00
#
_symmetry.space_group_name_H-M   'P 1'
#
loop_
_entity.id
_entity.type
_entity.pdbx_description
1 polymer ?
#
loop_
_entity_poly.entity_id
_entity_poly.type
_entity_poly.pdbx_seq_one_letter_code
_entity_poly.pdbx_strand_id
1 'polypeptide(L)' 'MSPAAQLNACINNLQQIDAAKREWALENDKTADAIPSAQDLLPYFPNLVFPVCPSGGTYTINAVGVPPTCSVPGHVLPQ' A
#
# COMPACT_ATOMS: atom_id res chain seq x y z
N MET A 1 12.32 -15.98 7.01
CA MET A 1 11.01 -15.50 7.49
C MET A 1 9.97 -16.57 7.20
N SER A 2 9.12 -16.91 8.16
CA SER A 2 8.07 -17.92 7.96
C SER A 2 6.98 -17.39 7.03
N PRO A 3 6.18 -18.27 6.40
CA PRO A 3 5.06 -17.82 5.57
C PRO A 3 4.07 -16.92 6.32
N ALA A 4 3.79 -17.23 7.60
CA ALA A 4 2.92 -16.40 8.41
C ALA A 4 3.52 -15.01 8.66
N ALA A 5 4.81 -14.94 8.93
CA ALA A 5 5.50 -13.66 9.12
C ALA A 5 5.53 -12.84 7.82
N GLN A 6 5.72 -13.52 6.69
CA GLN A 6 5.68 -12.85 5.37
C GLN A 6 4.29 -12.30 5.07
N LEU A 7 3.24 -13.05 5.38
CA LEU A 7 1.86 -12.61 5.20
C LEU A 7 1.58 -11.38 6.07
N ASN A 8 1.94 -11.44 7.35
CA ASN A 8 1.70 -10.33 8.27
C ASN A 8 2.46 -9.08 7.86
N ALA A 9 3.71 -9.23 7.43
CA ALA A 9 4.51 -8.10 6.94
C ALA A 9 3.89 -7.49 5.68
N CYS A 10 3.40 -8.32 4.77
CA CYS A 10 2.76 -7.83 3.54
C CYS A 10 1.47 -7.08 3.86
N ILE A 11 0.64 -7.61 4.76
CA ILE A 11 -0.60 -6.93 5.17
C ILE A 11 -0.27 -5.59 5.82
N ASN A 12 0.75 -5.54 6.67
CA ASN A 12 1.20 -4.30 7.28
C ASN A 12 1.64 -3.28 6.22
N ASN A 13 2.35 -3.72 5.19
CA ASN A 13 2.73 -2.87 4.07
C ASN A 13 1.52 -2.33 3.33
N LEU A 14 0.51 -3.17 3.08
CA LEU A 14 -0.73 -2.74 2.44
C LEU A 14 -1.46 -1.69 3.27
N GLN A 15 -1.47 -1.83 4.60
CA GLN A 15 -2.07 -0.84 5.48
C GLN A 15 -1.33 0.49 5.40
N GLN A 16 0.00 0.46 5.30
CA GLN A 16 0.80 1.66 5.14
C GLN A 16 0.52 2.36 3.81
N ILE A 17 0.39 1.58 2.73
CA ILE A 17 0.05 2.13 1.42
C ILE A 17 -1.33 2.78 1.46
N ASP A 18 -2.31 2.13 2.09
CA ASP A 18 -3.65 2.66 2.21
C ASP A 18 -3.67 3.98 2.99
N ALA A 19 -2.95 4.03 4.12
CA ALA A 19 -2.84 5.25 4.91
C ALA A 19 -2.15 6.37 4.14
N ALA A 20 -1.09 6.04 3.39
CA ALA A 20 -0.37 7.03 2.57
C ALA A 20 -1.29 7.62 1.49
N LYS A 21 -2.13 6.80 0.87
CA LYS A 21 -3.08 7.27 -0.12
C LYS A 21 -4.06 8.30 0.47
N ARG A 22 -4.55 8.03 1.67
CA ARG A 22 -5.47 8.93 2.35
C ARG A 22 -4.82 10.26 2.68
N GLU A 23 -3.59 10.25 3.20
CA GLU A 23 -2.86 11.46 3.51
C GLU A 23 -2.55 12.27 2.25
N TRP A 24 -2.12 11.59 1.19
CA TRP A 24 -1.88 12.25 -0.09
C TRP A 24 -3.14 12.93 -0.62
N ALA A 25 -4.28 12.26 -0.53
CA ALA A 25 -5.54 12.80 -1.00
C ALA A 25 -5.96 14.03 -0.20
N LEU A 26 -5.79 14.00 1.13
CA LEU A 26 -6.12 15.13 1.99
C LEU A 26 -5.24 16.33 1.70
N GLU A 27 -3.94 16.14 1.54
CA GLU A 27 -3.00 17.23 1.31
C GLU A 27 -3.13 17.83 -0.08
N ASN A 28 -3.60 17.06 -1.06
CA ASN A 28 -3.68 17.49 -2.46
C ASN A 28 -5.12 17.65 -2.96
N ASP A 29 -6.11 17.62 -2.07
CA ASP A 29 -7.52 17.79 -2.40
C ASP A 29 -7.99 16.81 -3.49
N LYS A 30 -7.57 15.55 -3.39
CA LYS A 30 -7.95 14.51 -4.35
C LYS A 30 -9.22 13.79 -3.90
N THR A 31 -9.98 13.31 -4.87
CA THR A 31 -11.20 12.53 -4.63
C THR A 31 -10.89 11.04 -4.54
N ALA A 32 -11.89 10.24 -4.17
CA ALA A 32 -11.71 8.80 -3.95
C ALA A 32 -11.35 8.03 -5.22
N ASP A 33 -11.60 8.59 -6.40
CA ASP A 33 -11.28 7.97 -7.68
C ASP A 33 -9.89 8.33 -8.21
N ALA A 34 -9.15 9.20 -7.53
CA ALA A 34 -7.79 9.55 -7.91
C ALA A 34 -6.84 8.38 -7.65
N ILE A 35 -5.92 8.14 -8.57
CA ILE A 35 -4.95 7.05 -8.49
C ILE A 35 -3.56 7.65 -8.35
N PRO A 36 -2.96 7.63 -7.14
CA PRO A 36 -1.60 8.12 -6.97
C PRO A 36 -0.57 7.15 -7.54
N SER A 37 0.58 7.67 -7.93
CA SER A 37 1.73 6.84 -8.29
C SER A 37 2.52 6.48 -7.02
N ALA A 38 3.41 5.50 -7.13
CA ALA A 38 4.32 5.18 -6.03
C ALA A 38 5.14 6.41 -5.62
N GLN A 39 5.58 7.20 -6.60
CA GLN A 39 6.36 8.39 -6.34
C GLN A 39 5.58 9.45 -5.58
N ASP A 40 4.27 9.58 -5.86
CA ASP A 40 3.41 10.50 -5.13
C ASP A 40 3.34 10.14 -3.64
N LEU A 41 3.45 8.86 -3.31
CA LEU A 41 3.30 8.37 -1.95
C LEU A 41 4.62 8.32 -1.16
N LEU A 42 5.78 8.44 -1.83
CA LEU A 42 7.07 8.34 -1.14
C LEU A 42 7.20 9.27 0.07
N PRO A 43 6.74 10.54 0.02
CA PRO A 43 6.88 11.42 1.19
C PRO A 43 6.17 10.92 2.45
N TYR A 44 5.24 9.98 2.31
CA TYR A 44 4.45 9.45 3.42
C TYR A 44 5.01 8.16 4.01
N PHE A 45 6.14 7.67 3.46
CA PHE A 45 6.80 6.47 3.98
C PHE A 45 8.09 6.83 4.70
N PRO A 46 8.46 6.06 5.76
CA PRO A 46 9.75 6.23 6.41
C PRO A 46 10.90 6.12 5.41
N ASN A 47 11.88 7.01 5.52
CA ASN A 47 13.06 7.05 4.66
C ASN A 47 12.74 7.20 3.16
N LEU A 48 11.53 7.65 2.82
CA LEU A 48 11.10 7.81 1.42
C LEU A 48 11.26 6.53 0.61
N VAL A 49 10.95 5.38 1.24
CA VAL A 49 11.07 4.06 0.61
C VAL A 49 9.70 3.42 0.51
N PHE A 50 9.30 3.04 -0.72
CA PHE A 50 8.06 2.32 -0.95
C PHE A 50 8.22 0.89 -0.42
N PRO A 51 7.24 0.37 0.34
CA PRO A 51 7.36 -0.96 0.92
C PRO A 51 7.40 -2.05 -0.16
N VAL A 52 8.06 -3.17 0.17
CA VAL A 52 8.23 -4.31 -0.73
C VAL A 52 7.67 -5.55 -0.06
N CYS A 53 6.92 -6.35 -0.81
CA CYS A 53 6.39 -7.62 -0.29
C CYS A 53 7.52 -8.61 -0.04
N PRO A 54 7.68 -9.13 1.17
CA PRO A 54 8.77 -10.07 1.47
C PRO A 54 8.64 -11.41 0.76
N SER A 55 7.47 -11.72 0.19
CA SER A 55 7.25 -12.93 -0.61
C SER A 55 7.50 -12.71 -2.11
N GLY A 56 8.03 -11.54 -2.48
CA GLY A 56 8.31 -11.23 -3.88
C GLY A 56 7.11 -10.76 -4.68
N GLY A 57 5.99 -10.44 -4.02
CA GLY A 57 4.80 -9.95 -4.69
C GLY A 57 4.94 -8.51 -5.17
N THR A 58 4.02 -8.11 -6.04
CA THR A 58 3.92 -6.76 -6.58
C THR A 58 2.67 -6.08 -6.02
N TYR A 59 2.83 -4.86 -5.53
CA TYR A 59 1.69 -4.09 -5.04
C TYR A 59 1.03 -3.30 -6.16
N THR A 60 -0.31 -3.29 -6.16
CA THR A 60 -1.11 -2.41 -6.99
C THR A 60 -1.76 -1.38 -6.08
N ILE A 61 -1.47 -0.10 -6.32
CA ILE A 61 -1.91 0.97 -5.42
C ILE A 61 -3.42 1.19 -5.48
N ASN A 62 -3.98 1.21 -6.67
CA ASN A 62 -5.40 1.48 -6.94
C ASN A 62 -5.81 2.90 -6.53
N ALA A 63 -7.07 3.24 -6.74
CA ALA A 63 -7.62 4.53 -6.38
C ALA A 63 -7.64 4.72 -4.86
N VAL A 64 -7.72 5.96 -4.42
CA VAL A 64 -7.74 6.32 -2.99
C VAL A 64 -8.83 5.56 -2.23
N GLY A 65 -10.02 5.45 -2.81
CA GLY A 65 -11.16 4.75 -2.18
C GLY A 65 -11.16 3.25 -2.33
N VAL A 66 -10.14 2.67 -3.00
CA VAL A 66 -10.04 1.23 -3.26
C VAL A 66 -8.82 0.69 -2.52
N PRO A 67 -8.95 -0.41 -1.75
CA PRO A 67 -7.80 -0.96 -1.04
C PRO A 67 -6.66 -1.34 -1.99
N PRO A 68 -5.39 -1.12 -1.60
CA PRO A 68 -4.27 -1.63 -2.38
C PRO A 68 -4.24 -3.15 -2.32
N THR A 69 -3.65 -3.78 -3.33
CA THR A 69 -3.60 -5.24 -3.43
C THR A 69 -2.17 -5.72 -3.65
N CYS A 70 -1.94 -7.00 -3.31
CA CYS A 70 -0.69 -7.70 -3.56
C CYS A 70 -0.94 -8.85 -4.52
N SER A 71 0.04 -9.14 -5.38
CA SER A 71 -0.08 -10.23 -6.35
C SER A 71 -0.02 -11.62 -5.72
N VAL A 72 0.45 -11.75 -4.48
CA VAL A 72 0.53 -13.04 -3.79
C VAL A 72 -0.85 -13.44 -3.29
N PRO A 73 -1.37 -14.64 -3.64
CA PRO A 73 -2.68 -15.07 -3.17
C PRO A 73 -2.79 -15.07 -1.64
N GLY A 74 -3.90 -14.58 -1.12
CA GLY A 74 -4.14 -14.51 0.31
C GLY A 74 -3.55 -13.27 1.00
N HIS A 75 -2.65 -12.53 0.34
CA HIS A 75 -2.08 -11.29 0.88
C HIS A 75 -3.05 -10.15 0.58
N VAL A 76 -4.10 -10.04 1.36
CA VAL A 76 -5.14 -9.02 1.18
C VAL A 76 -5.40 -8.31 2.50
N LEU A 77 -5.82 -7.05 2.41
CA LEU A 77 -6.21 -6.29 3.60
C LEU A 77 -7.46 -6.89 4.21
N PRO A 78 -7.51 -7.02 5.55
CA PRO A 78 -8.75 -7.40 6.24
C PRO A 78 -9.82 -6.34 5.99
N GLN A 79 -11.03 -6.81 5.80
CA GLN A 79 -12.17 -5.92 5.57
C GLN A 79 -13.17 -5.98 6.71
#